data_d7c7e8dee42c7664350c0c37b63e97be
#
_entry.id   d7c7e8dee42c7664350c0c37b63e97be
#
_cell.length_a   1.000
_cell.length_b   1.000
_cell.length_c   1.000
_cell.angle_alpha   90.00
_cell.angle_beta   90.00
_cell.angle_gamma   90.00
#
_symmetry.space_group_name_H-M   'P 1'
#
loop_
_entity.id
_entity.type
_entity.pdbx_description
1 polymer ?
#
loop_
_entity_poly.entity_id
_entity_poly.type
_entity_poly.pdbx_seq_one_letter_code
_entity_poly.pdbx_strand_id
1 'polypeptide(L)'
;MDPNETNWIVHVNANLKCMPDDEQQYWKDPSIYRVPPSITDLNPKAYQPQVVSFGPYHYGDPRLSSMEEHKHRVLLHFLRYYRKSLEHFFESLREVAHKLEDSYDNLDQKWKEGTGSKFLELMITDGCFMLEIMRIATLPRSEAENNGYAPNDPIFSIHRLECIALYIRRDMLLLENQLPILVLYQLVAVANNGREDDVNELIGKFYFPREKKKFRGLGRCLHVMDVFRRGLLMEPEEVHHERENVGFEETEPIIRSATELTEAGIKFGKSKTNSLKNIFFAKGHLKLPVFTVDDTTESMFLNAMTFERLHIKAGNEVTSYVTFMDKIINNEQDVALLHTEGIIHNDFGSDKAVAKLFNSLCTEVTLPSNENLDDVQQKISKHCKKRRNKWRANLNRTYFRSPWTILSFTAAFFLFALTIMQAVYTVLRYHA
;
A
#
# COMPACT_ATOMS: atom_id res chain seq x y z
N MET A 1 22.82 8.20 -51.22
CA MET A 1 22.46 8.26 -49.81
C MET A 1 21.93 9.67 -49.52
N ASP A 2 20.75 9.77 -48.94
CA ASP A 2 20.17 11.05 -48.52
C ASP A 2 21.07 11.72 -47.47
N PRO A 3 21.36 13.03 -47.55
CA PRO A 3 22.15 13.74 -46.51
C PRO A 3 21.64 13.52 -45.07
N ASN A 4 20.34 13.31 -44.93
CA ASN A 4 19.71 13.01 -43.62
C ASN A 4 20.05 11.60 -43.12
N GLU A 5 20.12 10.58 -44.01
CA GLU A 5 20.53 9.22 -43.66
C GLU A 5 21.98 9.15 -43.20
N THR A 6 22.86 9.91 -43.90
CA THR A 6 24.27 9.97 -43.54
C THR A 6 24.50 10.61 -42.18
N ASN A 7 23.73 11.65 -41.84
CA ASN A 7 23.82 12.34 -40.56
C ASN A 7 23.36 11.46 -39.40
N TRP A 8 22.27 10.69 -39.59
CA TRP A 8 21.78 9.73 -38.59
C TRP A 8 22.77 8.60 -38.31
N ILE A 9 23.36 8.01 -39.38
CA ILE A 9 24.38 6.96 -39.28
C ILE A 9 25.62 7.45 -38.52
N VAL A 10 26.11 8.66 -38.84
CA VAL A 10 27.23 9.29 -38.13
C VAL A 10 26.92 9.50 -36.65
N HIS A 11 25.71 9.95 -36.33
CA HIS A 11 25.30 10.17 -34.95
C HIS A 11 25.20 8.87 -34.14
N VAL A 12 24.60 7.82 -34.73
CA VAL A 12 24.51 6.50 -34.08
C VAL A 12 25.91 5.90 -33.86
N ASN A 13 26.82 6.00 -34.87
CA ASN A 13 28.18 5.51 -34.73
C ASN A 13 29.02 6.29 -33.70
N ALA A 14 28.78 7.60 -33.56
CA ALA A 14 29.40 8.40 -32.52
C ALA A 14 28.93 7.97 -31.12
N ASN A 15 27.64 7.75 -30.97
CA ASN A 15 27.05 7.28 -29.71
C ASN A 15 27.53 5.86 -29.33
N LEU A 16 27.67 4.95 -30.32
CA LEU A 16 28.23 3.63 -30.12
C LEU A 16 29.66 3.65 -29.56
N LYS A 17 30.50 4.59 -30.04
CA LYS A 17 31.89 4.76 -29.55
C LYS A 17 31.93 5.36 -28.11
N CYS A 18 30.89 6.05 -27.70
CA CYS A 18 30.81 6.65 -26.38
C CYS A 18 30.07 5.75 -25.37
N MET A 19 29.55 4.62 -25.83
CA MET A 19 28.89 3.65 -24.92
C MET A 19 29.93 3.02 -24.00
N PRO A 20 29.72 3.04 -22.66
CA PRO A 20 30.60 2.33 -21.72
C PRO A 20 30.55 0.83 -21.98
N ASP A 21 31.69 0.14 -21.82
CA ASP A 21 31.79 -1.32 -21.95
C ASP A 21 30.97 -2.07 -20.85
N ASP A 22 30.67 -1.37 -19.76
CA ASP A 22 29.83 -1.89 -18.67
C ASP A 22 28.48 -1.14 -18.64
N GLU A 23 27.45 -1.77 -19.20
CA GLU A 23 26.08 -1.24 -19.21
C GLU A 23 25.54 -0.95 -17.81
N GLN A 24 26.01 -1.67 -16.77
CA GLN A 24 25.55 -1.45 -15.38
C GLN A 24 26.00 -0.08 -14.84
N GLN A 25 27.12 0.47 -15.30
CA GLN A 25 27.57 1.82 -14.93
C GLN A 25 26.82 2.94 -15.67
N TYR A 26 26.21 2.61 -16.81
CA TYR A 26 25.50 3.58 -17.64
C TYR A 26 24.12 3.91 -17.10
N TRP A 27 23.40 2.91 -16.58
CA TRP A 27 22.04 3.09 -16.09
C TRP A 27 22.05 3.54 -14.64
N LYS A 28 21.57 4.77 -14.40
CA LYS A 28 21.27 5.25 -13.04
C LYS A 28 20.20 4.36 -12.41
N ASP A 29 20.27 4.16 -11.12
CA ASP A 29 19.27 3.40 -10.35
C ASP A 29 18.35 4.40 -9.59
N PRO A 30 17.44 5.11 -10.31
CA PRO A 30 16.55 6.08 -9.67
C PRO A 30 15.57 5.37 -8.74
N SER A 31 15.04 6.11 -7.78
CA SER A 31 14.04 5.60 -6.84
C SER A 31 12.71 6.36 -6.92
N ILE A 32 12.72 7.55 -7.51
CA ILE A 32 11.55 8.40 -7.68
C ILE A 32 11.29 8.51 -9.19
N TYR A 33 10.19 7.91 -9.63
CA TYR A 33 9.87 7.72 -11.04
C TYR A 33 8.76 8.64 -11.49
N ARG A 34 8.79 9.05 -12.77
CA ARG A 34 7.58 9.51 -13.43
C ARG A 34 6.71 8.31 -13.77
N VAL A 35 5.43 8.40 -13.40
CA VAL A 35 4.49 7.32 -13.69
C VAL A 35 4.11 7.39 -15.17
N PRO A 36 4.28 6.29 -15.92
CA PRO A 36 3.93 6.27 -17.34
C PRO A 36 2.46 6.64 -17.61
N PRO A 37 2.15 7.37 -18.69
CA PRO A 37 0.77 7.73 -19.06
C PRO A 37 -0.16 6.52 -19.16
N SER A 38 0.33 5.37 -19.63
CA SER A 38 -0.44 4.12 -19.68
C SER A 38 -0.98 3.66 -18.32
N ILE A 39 -0.37 4.11 -17.22
CA ILE A 39 -0.82 3.81 -15.85
C ILE A 39 -1.69 4.96 -15.32
N THR A 40 -1.25 6.22 -15.50
CA THR A 40 -1.99 7.37 -14.97
C THR A 40 -3.33 7.59 -15.67
N ASP A 41 -3.46 7.25 -16.95
CA ASP A 41 -4.69 7.45 -17.73
C ASP A 41 -5.86 6.60 -17.21
N LEU A 42 -5.58 5.49 -16.52
CA LEU A 42 -6.60 4.64 -15.91
C LEU A 42 -7.26 5.31 -14.69
N ASN A 43 -6.49 6.01 -13.88
CA ASN A 43 -6.98 6.75 -12.71
C ASN A 43 -6.09 7.97 -12.41
N PRO A 44 -6.21 9.07 -13.19
CA PRO A 44 -5.33 10.23 -13.04
C PRO A 44 -5.34 10.84 -11.64
N LYS A 45 -6.49 10.81 -10.96
CA LYS A 45 -6.66 11.39 -9.62
C LYS A 45 -5.85 10.66 -8.56
N ALA A 46 -5.56 9.38 -8.75
CA ALA A 46 -4.81 8.59 -7.78
C ALA A 46 -3.33 8.98 -7.72
N TYR A 47 -2.79 9.61 -8.77
CA TYR A 47 -1.37 9.96 -8.91
C TYR A 47 -1.09 11.47 -8.79
N GLN A 48 -2.12 12.32 -8.72
CA GLN A 48 -1.96 13.76 -8.61
C GLN A 48 -2.08 14.24 -7.17
N PRO A 49 -1.19 15.13 -6.69
CA PRO A 49 -1.33 15.74 -5.37
C PRO A 49 -2.55 16.66 -5.31
N GLN A 50 -3.21 16.68 -4.16
CA GLN A 50 -4.42 17.43 -3.92
C GLN A 50 -4.17 18.73 -3.13
N VAL A 51 -3.18 18.70 -2.23
CA VAL A 51 -2.96 19.77 -1.25
C VAL A 51 -1.55 20.32 -1.30
N VAL A 52 -0.53 19.44 -1.44
CA VAL A 52 0.86 19.83 -1.33
C VAL A 52 1.75 19.10 -2.33
N SER A 53 2.64 19.85 -3.02
CA SER A 53 3.71 19.28 -3.84
C SER A 53 4.93 18.99 -2.99
N PHE A 54 5.64 17.91 -3.30
CA PHE A 54 6.97 17.61 -2.76
C PHE A 54 7.91 17.27 -3.92
N GLY A 55 9.10 17.87 -3.90
CA GLY A 55 10.07 17.66 -4.95
C GLY A 55 9.72 18.32 -6.29
N PRO A 56 10.51 18.01 -7.34
CA PRO A 56 10.54 18.80 -8.57
C PRO A 56 9.37 18.56 -9.54
N TYR A 57 8.69 17.38 -9.47
CA TYR A 57 7.77 16.99 -10.55
C TYR A 57 6.45 17.78 -10.56
N HIS A 58 5.92 18.13 -9.39
CA HIS A 58 4.69 18.91 -9.25
C HIS A 58 4.94 20.36 -8.80
N TYR A 59 6.22 20.75 -8.67
CA TYR A 59 6.57 22.11 -8.28
C TYR A 59 6.05 23.15 -9.29
N GLY A 60 5.38 24.18 -8.76
CA GLY A 60 4.81 25.26 -9.56
C GLY A 60 3.42 24.97 -10.12
N ASP A 61 2.76 23.88 -9.71
CA ASP A 61 1.34 23.66 -10.04
C ASP A 61 0.48 24.76 -9.39
N PRO A 62 -0.25 25.57 -10.19
CA PRO A 62 -1.07 26.66 -9.65
C PRO A 62 -2.12 26.21 -8.62
N ARG A 63 -2.60 24.97 -8.70
CA ARG A 63 -3.58 24.41 -7.76
C ARG A 63 -3.01 24.23 -6.36
N LEU A 64 -1.69 24.07 -6.24
CA LEU A 64 -0.98 23.79 -4.99
C LEU A 64 -0.24 25.03 -4.45
N SER A 65 -0.32 26.17 -5.14
CA SER A 65 0.45 27.38 -4.84
C SER A 65 0.20 27.94 -3.43
N SER A 66 -1.01 27.78 -2.91
CA SER A 66 -1.34 28.24 -1.54
C SER A 66 -0.50 27.54 -0.46
N MET A 67 -0.03 26.32 -0.70
CA MET A 67 0.79 25.60 0.27
C MET A 67 2.26 26.06 0.25
N GLU A 68 2.74 26.64 -0.85
CA GLU A 68 4.14 27.08 -0.96
C GLU A 68 4.47 28.20 0.05
N GLU A 69 3.56 29.15 0.27
CA GLU A 69 3.73 30.19 1.30
C GLU A 69 3.82 29.55 2.70
N HIS A 70 3.01 28.53 2.96
CA HIS A 70 3.05 27.81 4.22
C HIS A 70 4.33 27.03 4.42
N LYS A 71 4.89 26.41 3.38
CA LYS A 71 6.19 25.73 3.44
C LYS A 71 7.31 26.67 3.83
N HIS A 72 7.36 27.86 3.21
CA HIS A 72 8.36 28.87 3.55
C HIS A 72 8.22 29.34 5.01
N ARG A 73 7.02 29.57 5.49
CA ARG A 73 6.75 29.92 6.89
C ARG A 73 7.20 28.82 7.85
N VAL A 74 6.97 27.58 7.48
CA VAL A 74 7.41 26.41 8.27
C VAL A 74 8.91 26.28 8.32
N LEU A 75 9.62 26.55 7.22
CA LEU A 75 11.09 26.61 7.21
C LEU A 75 11.61 27.61 8.24
N LEU A 76 11.07 28.83 8.30
CA LEU A 76 11.48 29.82 9.29
C LEU A 76 11.21 29.36 10.73
N HIS A 77 10.07 28.70 10.95
CA HIS A 77 9.73 28.14 12.25
C HIS A 77 10.70 27.01 12.64
N PHE A 78 11.00 26.12 11.72
CA PHE A 78 11.94 25.00 11.90
C PHE A 78 13.35 25.49 12.29
N LEU A 79 13.89 26.49 11.57
CA LEU A 79 15.18 27.08 11.86
C LEU A 79 15.22 27.71 13.26
N ARG A 80 14.16 28.40 13.65
CA ARG A 80 14.01 29.02 14.99
C ARG A 80 13.92 27.95 16.10
N TYR A 81 13.15 26.90 15.87
CA TYR A 81 12.95 25.83 16.85
C TYR A 81 14.25 25.08 17.16
N TYR A 82 15.02 24.72 16.13
CA TYR A 82 16.30 24.04 16.29
C TYR A 82 17.48 24.97 16.53
N ARG A 83 17.30 26.27 16.47
CA ARG A 83 18.34 27.29 16.66
C ARG A 83 19.57 27.04 15.77
N LYS A 84 19.33 26.68 14.52
CA LYS A 84 20.36 26.43 13.49
C LYS A 84 20.21 27.45 12.36
N SER A 85 21.33 27.81 11.72
CA SER A 85 21.30 28.66 10.55
C SER A 85 21.01 27.85 9.27
N LEU A 86 20.44 28.50 8.26
CA LEU A 86 20.13 27.88 6.98
C LEU A 86 21.38 27.36 6.26
N GLU A 87 22.52 28.04 6.43
CA GLU A 87 23.79 27.66 5.81
C GLU A 87 24.22 26.24 6.16
N HIS A 88 24.05 25.82 7.41
CA HIS A 88 24.41 24.46 7.83
C HIS A 88 23.60 23.39 7.11
N PHE A 89 22.32 23.63 6.90
CA PHE A 89 21.44 22.71 6.14
C PHE A 89 21.82 22.69 4.67
N PHE A 90 22.10 23.85 4.11
CA PHE A 90 22.47 24.00 2.71
C PHE A 90 23.81 23.31 2.40
N GLU A 91 24.81 23.48 3.25
CA GLU A 91 26.12 22.83 3.09
C GLU A 91 25.99 21.31 3.20
N SER A 92 25.25 20.81 4.20
CA SER A 92 25.02 19.37 4.38
C SER A 92 24.35 18.72 3.16
N LEU A 93 23.33 19.39 2.55
CA LEU A 93 22.69 18.85 1.36
C LEU A 93 23.57 19.01 0.11
N ARG A 94 24.42 20.06 0.04
CA ARG A 94 25.35 20.26 -1.07
C ARG A 94 26.34 19.09 -1.20
N GLU A 95 26.82 18.54 -0.10
CA GLU A 95 27.73 17.38 -0.10
C GLU A 95 27.13 16.14 -0.77
N VAL A 96 25.82 16.01 -0.76
CA VAL A 96 25.09 14.87 -1.30
C VAL A 96 24.25 15.21 -2.55
N ALA A 97 24.33 16.45 -3.06
CA ALA A 97 23.48 16.97 -4.13
C ALA A 97 23.36 16.02 -5.33
N HIS A 98 24.49 15.49 -5.82
CA HIS A 98 24.50 14.55 -6.94
C HIS A 98 23.66 13.28 -6.67
N LYS A 99 23.67 12.76 -5.44
CA LYS A 99 22.87 11.59 -5.05
C LYS A 99 21.37 11.93 -5.02
N LEU A 100 21.05 13.17 -4.61
CA LEU A 100 19.66 13.64 -4.60
C LEU A 100 19.11 13.78 -6.02
N GLU A 101 19.90 14.37 -6.94
CA GLU A 101 19.54 14.50 -8.35
C GLU A 101 19.40 13.12 -9.03
N ASP A 102 20.32 12.19 -8.75
CA ASP A 102 20.33 10.84 -9.32
C ASP A 102 19.18 9.96 -8.81
N SER A 103 18.53 10.35 -7.70
CA SER A 103 17.34 9.66 -7.18
C SER A 103 16.12 9.85 -8.07
N TYR A 104 16.10 10.88 -8.93
CA TYR A 104 14.95 11.18 -9.79
C TYR A 104 15.16 10.65 -11.20
N ASP A 105 14.16 9.92 -11.71
CA ASP A 105 14.09 9.57 -13.12
C ASP A 105 13.76 10.79 -13.97
N ASN A 106 14.55 11.05 -15.02
CA ASN A 106 14.31 12.14 -15.97
C ASN A 106 14.10 13.52 -15.31
N LEU A 107 14.99 13.91 -14.38
CA LEU A 107 14.95 15.22 -13.75
C LEU A 107 15.14 16.34 -14.81
N ASP A 108 14.22 17.30 -14.85
CA ASP A 108 14.22 18.40 -15.79
C ASP A 108 15.54 19.22 -15.73
N GLN A 109 16.03 19.65 -16.90
CA GLN A 109 17.30 20.41 -17.03
C GLN A 109 17.32 21.67 -16.15
N LYS A 110 16.18 22.34 -15.98
CA LYS A 110 16.05 23.54 -15.13
C LYS A 110 16.55 23.36 -13.69
N TRP A 111 16.50 22.12 -13.17
CA TRP A 111 16.97 21.77 -11.83
C TRP A 111 18.48 21.51 -11.76
N LYS A 112 19.11 21.22 -12.91
CA LYS A 112 20.54 20.96 -13.05
C LYS A 112 21.32 22.20 -13.46
N GLU A 113 20.64 23.27 -13.88
CA GLU A 113 21.27 24.53 -14.30
C GLU A 113 21.80 25.35 -13.11
N GLY A 114 22.92 26.00 -13.31
CA GLY A 114 23.61 26.76 -12.27
C GLY A 114 24.33 25.87 -11.25
N THR A 115 24.40 26.34 -10.02
CA THR A 115 25.06 25.61 -8.89
C THR A 115 24.14 24.61 -8.21
N GLY A 116 22.99 24.25 -8.79
CA GLY A 116 21.98 23.41 -8.14
C GLY A 116 21.27 24.09 -6.97
N SER A 117 21.47 25.38 -6.74
CA SER A 117 20.96 26.10 -5.55
C SER A 117 19.44 26.05 -5.43
N LYS A 118 18.71 26.22 -6.53
CA LYS A 118 17.24 26.14 -6.54
C LYS A 118 16.71 24.76 -6.21
N PHE A 119 17.41 23.72 -6.66
CA PHE A 119 17.06 22.36 -6.32
C PHE A 119 17.26 22.08 -4.83
N LEU A 120 18.39 22.52 -4.26
CA LEU A 120 18.64 22.37 -2.82
C LEU A 120 17.69 23.21 -1.96
N GLU A 121 17.34 24.41 -2.40
CA GLU A 121 16.32 25.24 -1.75
C GLU A 121 14.98 24.53 -1.67
N LEU A 122 14.54 23.92 -2.79
CA LEU A 122 13.34 23.09 -2.81
C LEU A 122 13.44 21.91 -1.84
N MET A 123 14.55 21.15 -1.87
CA MET A 123 14.75 19.99 -0.99
C MET A 123 14.70 20.37 0.49
N ILE A 124 15.33 21.50 0.88
CA ILE A 124 15.32 21.99 2.26
C ILE A 124 13.91 22.40 2.68
N THR A 125 13.25 23.21 1.85
CA THR A 125 11.93 23.76 2.16
C THR A 125 10.89 22.66 2.30
N ASP A 126 10.83 21.75 1.35
CA ASP A 126 9.90 20.64 1.34
C ASP A 126 10.22 19.62 2.44
N GLY A 127 11.51 19.34 2.67
CA GLY A 127 11.93 18.42 3.72
C GLY A 127 11.62 18.93 5.13
N CYS A 128 11.86 20.23 5.40
CA CYS A 128 11.49 20.85 6.68
C CYS A 128 9.97 20.83 6.91
N PHE A 129 9.18 21.09 5.86
CA PHE A 129 7.72 21.01 5.96
C PHE A 129 7.27 19.58 6.25
N MET A 130 7.82 18.60 5.55
CA MET A 130 7.49 17.17 5.74
C MET A 130 7.83 16.69 7.15
N LEU A 131 9.02 17.04 7.66
CA LEU A 131 9.44 16.70 9.03
C LEU A 131 8.53 17.34 10.07
N GLU A 132 8.15 18.60 9.88
CA GLU A 132 7.35 19.35 10.85
C GLU A 132 5.91 18.83 10.91
N ILE A 133 5.28 18.51 9.76
CA ILE A 133 3.97 17.84 9.70
C ILE A 133 4.01 16.52 10.48
N MET A 134 4.98 15.67 10.20
CA MET A 134 5.10 14.39 10.89
C MET A 134 5.35 14.57 12.39
N ARG A 135 6.24 15.49 12.77
CA ARG A 135 6.55 15.78 14.16
C ARG A 135 5.30 16.18 14.95
N ILE A 136 4.56 17.16 14.46
CA ILE A 136 3.38 17.70 15.17
C ILE A 136 2.22 16.69 15.17
N ALA A 137 1.97 16.02 14.05
CA ALA A 137 0.91 15.02 13.96
C ALA A 137 1.14 13.77 14.84
N THR A 138 2.39 13.56 15.29
CA THR A 138 2.75 12.43 16.18
C THR A 138 2.90 12.82 17.65
N LEU A 139 2.75 14.11 17.98
CA LEU A 139 2.77 14.57 19.36
C LEU A 139 1.58 14.03 20.16
N PRO A 140 1.77 13.70 21.43
CA PRO A 140 0.67 13.46 22.35
C PRO A 140 -0.27 14.68 22.38
N ARG A 141 -1.56 14.46 22.54
CA ARG A 141 -2.57 15.56 22.54
C ARG A 141 -2.25 16.66 23.57
N SER A 142 -1.71 16.28 24.71
CA SER A 142 -1.28 17.22 25.76
C SER A 142 -0.14 18.15 25.34
N GLU A 143 0.68 17.74 24.38
CA GLU A 143 1.81 18.52 23.86
C GLU A 143 1.44 19.23 22.56
N ALA A 144 0.43 18.73 21.84
CA ALA A 144 -0.02 19.30 20.58
C ALA A 144 -0.57 20.75 20.74
N GLU A 145 -1.10 21.11 21.92
CA GLU A 145 -1.55 22.46 22.24
C GLU A 145 -0.41 23.46 22.38
N ASN A 146 0.81 22.98 22.69
CA ASN A 146 2.02 23.78 22.87
C ASN A 146 3.07 23.47 21.79
N ASN A 147 2.63 23.17 20.57
CA ASN A 147 3.50 22.78 19.47
C ASN A 147 4.38 23.90 18.90
N GLY A 148 4.28 25.13 19.43
CA GLY A 148 5.02 26.30 19.00
C GLY A 148 4.33 27.15 17.92
N TYR A 149 3.17 26.73 17.40
CA TYR A 149 2.35 27.48 16.46
C TYR A 149 1.18 28.16 17.17
N ALA A 150 0.62 29.18 16.53
CA ALA A 150 -0.54 29.90 17.06
C ALA A 150 -1.78 28.98 17.11
N PRO A 151 -2.68 29.12 18.09
CA PRO A 151 -3.91 28.32 18.19
C PRO A 151 -4.83 28.40 16.96
N ASN A 152 -4.71 29.47 16.17
CA ASN A 152 -5.43 29.71 14.93
C ASN A 152 -4.57 29.49 13.68
N ASP A 153 -3.43 28.81 13.80
CA ASP A 153 -2.56 28.52 12.65
C ASP A 153 -3.35 27.76 11.57
N PRO A 154 -3.26 28.17 10.28
CA PRO A 154 -4.05 27.57 9.21
C PRO A 154 -3.68 26.13 8.88
N ILE A 155 -2.52 25.62 9.33
CA ILE A 155 -2.07 24.25 9.10
C ILE A 155 -1.91 23.49 10.42
N PHE A 156 -1.23 24.10 11.42
CA PHE A 156 -0.75 23.39 12.63
C PHE A 156 -1.64 23.61 13.88
N SER A 157 -2.74 24.36 13.76
CA SER A 157 -3.75 24.31 14.82
C SER A 157 -4.37 22.88 14.86
N ILE A 158 -4.69 22.37 16.05
CA ILE A 158 -5.19 21.00 16.23
C ILE A 158 -6.33 20.68 15.27
N HIS A 159 -7.35 21.55 15.24
CA HIS A 159 -8.51 21.36 14.37
C HIS A 159 -8.15 21.33 12.87
N ARG A 160 -7.26 22.21 12.41
CA ARG A 160 -6.86 22.26 11.01
C ARG A 160 -6.00 21.07 10.63
N LEU A 161 -5.07 20.70 11.50
CA LEU A 161 -4.22 19.54 11.27
C LEU A 161 -5.02 18.23 11.17
N GLU A 162 -6.03 18.04 12.03
CA GLU A 162 -6.92 16.87 11.95
C GLU A 162 -7.65 16.80 10.58
N CYS A 163 -8.06 17.95 10.03
CA CYS A 163 -8.73 18.02 8.74
C CYS A 163 -7.78 17.79 7.55
N ILE A 164 -6.58 18.39 7.57
CA ILE A 164 -5.69 18.42 6.41
C ILE A 164 -4.69 17.26 6.38
N ALA A 165 -4.40 16.68 7.55
CA ALA A 165 -3.34 15.65 7.66
C ALA A 165 -3.63 14.42 6.80
N LEU A 166 -4.90 14.05 6.61
CA LEU A 166 -5.29 12.92 5.76
C LEU A 166 -4.84 13.14 4.31
N TYR A 167 -5.11 14.32 3.77
CA TYR A 167 -4.73 14.69 2.40
C TYR A 167 -3.21 14.82 2.25
N ILE A 168 -2.52 15.42 3.24
CA ILE A 168 -1.06 15.50 3.23
C ILE A 168 -0.43 14.11 3.32
N ARG A 169 -0.95 13.22 4.17
CA ARG A 169 -0.50 11.81 4.25
C ARG A 169 -0.62 11.11 2.90
N ARG A 170 -1.76 11.31 2.23
CA ARG A 170 -1.97 10.78 0.89
C ARG A 170 -0.95 11.34 -0.10
N ASP A 171 -0.79 12.67 -0.13
CA ASP A 171 0.12 13.32 -1.08
C ASP A 171 1.58 12.94 -0.84
N MET A 172 1.98 12.66 0.40
CA MET A 172 3.30 12.14 0.77
C MET A 172 3.53 10.68 0.32
N LEU A 173 2.50 9.95 -0.10
CA LEU A 173 2.61 8.57 -0.61
C LEU A 173 2.52 8.48 -2.13
N LEU A 174 2.35 9.60 -2.86
CA LEU A 174 2.37 9.57 -4.32
C LEU A 174 3.79 9.40 -4.83
N LEU A 175 3.98 8.51 -5.80
CA LEU A 175 5.32 8.17 -6.32
C LEU A 175 6.02 9.36 -7.00
N GLU A 176 5.28 10.21 -7.71
CA GLU A 176 5.80 11.45 -8.30
C GLU A 176 5.95 12.62 -7.30
N ASN A 177 5.53 12.43 -6.06
CA ASN A 177 5.50 13.48 -5.03
C ASN A 177 6.39 13.13 -3.83
N GLN A 178 7.58 12.62 -4.10
CA GLN A 178 8.55 12.14 -3.13
C GLN A 178 9.78 13.03 -3.03
N LEU A 179 10.41 13.02 -1.86
CA LEU A 179 11.79 13.46 -1.65
C LEU A 179 12.69 12.23 -1.44
N PRO A 180 13.95 12.25 -1.93
CA PRO A 180 14.92 11.25 -1.49
C PRO A 180 15.00 11.27 0.03
N ILE A 181 14.90 10.11 0.67
CA ILE A 181 14.92 10.03 2.14
C ILE A 181 16.18 10.65 2.74
N LEU A 182 17.26 10.66 1.98
CA LEU A 182 18.54 11.25 2.33
C LEU A 182 18.40 12.74 2.69
N VAL A 183 17.45 13.47 2.07
CA VAL A 183 17.12 14.85 2.46
C VAL A 183 16.70 14.90 3.92
N LEU A 184 15.76 14.05 4.33
CA LEU A 184 15.23 14.03 5.70
C LEU A 184 16.31 13.60 6.69
N TYR A 185 17.16 12.64 6.33
CA TYR A 185 18.29 12.19 7.17
C TYR A 185 19.28 13.32 7.42
N GLN A 186 19.68 14.07 6.37
CA GLN A 186 20.59 15.20 6.51
C GLN A 186 19.98 16.33 7.33
N LEU A 187 18.71 16.67 7.09
CA LEU A 187 18.04 17.71 7.86
C LEU A 187 17.95 17.37 9.35
N VAL A 188 17.61 16.14 9.71
CA VAL A 188 17.54 15.70 11.11
C VAL A 188 18.92 15.60 11.75
N ALA A 189 19.93 15.17 11.00
CA ALA A 189 21.33 15.15 11.48
C ALA A 189 21.83 16.55 11.85
N VAL A 190 21.56 17.57 11.01
CA VAL A 190 21.93 18.96 11.30
C VAL A 190 21.08 19.56 12.43
N ALA A 191 19.77 19.29 12.45
CA ALA A 191 18.84 19.88 13.40
C ALA A 191 19.16 19.49 14.85
N ASN A 192 19.34 18.18 15.12
CA ASN A 192 19.44 17.66 16.49
C ASN A 192 20.42 16.47 16.64
N ASN A 193 21.33 16.27 15.71
CA ASN A 193 22.23 15.10 15.64
C ASN A 193 21.45 13.76 15.59
N GLY A 194 20.23 13.78 15.03
CA GLY A 194 19.41 12.58 14.85
C GLY A 194 20.00 11.62 13.83
N ARG A 195 19.55 10.37 13.90
CA ARG A 195 20.01 9.29 13.01
C ARG A 195 18.93 8.92 12.00
N GLU A 196 19.31 8.16 10.99
CA GLU A 196 18.39 7.59 9.97
C GLU A 196 17.21 6.86 10.63
N ASP A 197 17.47 6.08 11.68
CA ASP A 197 16.44 5.36 12.44
C ASP A 197 15.39 6.29 13.08
N ASP A 198 15.76 7.50 13.48
CA ASP A 198 14.84 8.45 14.11
C ASP A 198 13.84 9.00 13.09
N VAL A 199 14.28 9.18 11.84
CA VAL A 199 13.40 9.56 10.71
C VAL A 199 12.47 8.41 10.34
N ASN A 200 12.99 7.19 10.22
CA ASN A 200 12.18 6.01 9.91
C ASN A 200 11.12 5.77 10.99
N GLU A 201 11.49 5.93 12.27
CA GLU A 201 10.57 5.82 13.41
C GLU A 201 9.49 6.91 13.40
N LEU A 202 9.85 8.15 13.01
CA LEU A 202 8.90 9.26 12.86
C LEU A 202 7.89 8.98 11.76
N ILE A 203 8.34 8.53 10.58
CA ILE A 203 7.47 8.11 9.48
C ILE A 203 6.56 6.96 9.92
N GLY A 204 7.13 5.98 10.62
CA GLY A 204 6.39 4.84 11.15
C GLY A 204 5.27 5.25 12.11
N LYS A 205 5.55 6.13 13.06
CA LYS A 205 4.54 6.67 13.99
C LYS A 205 3.46 7.48 13.26
N PHE A 206 3.84 8.19 12.22
CA PHE A 206 2.91 9.00 11.45
C PHE A 206 1.90 8.16 10.68
N TYR A 207 2.32 7.05 10.06
CA TYR A 207 1.43 6.20 9.26
C TYR A 207 0.79 5.05 10.05
N PHE A 208 1.44 4.55 11.10
CA PHE A 208 1.00 3.41 11.89
C PHE A 208 0.85 3.76 13.38
N PRO A 209 0.07 4.81 13.74
CA PRO A 209 0.04 5.34 15.10
C PRO A 209 -0.52 4.37 16.14
N ARG A 210 -1.29 3.37 15.72
CA ARG A 210 -1.91 2.36 16.59
C ARG A 210 -1.10 1.06 16.68
N GLU A 211 -0.05 0.93 15.88
CA GLU A 211 0.72 -0.29 15.78
C GLU A 211 2.05 -0.18 16.56
N LYS A 212 2.40 -1.25 17.28
CA LYS A 212 3.68 -1.31 18.02
C LYS A 212 4.81 -1.81 17.11
N LYS A 213 4.89 -1.33 15.88
CA LYS A 213 5.96 -1.66 14.95
C LYS A 213 7.21 -0.87 15.31
N LYS A 214 8.38 -1.52 15.20
CA LYS A 214 9.68 -0.87 15.39
C LYS A 214 10.29 -0.60 14.02
N PHE A 215 10.39 0.67 13.66
CA PHE A 215 10.96 1.09 12.37
C PHE A 215 12.48 1.28 12.42
N ARG A 216 13.11 0.98 13.56
CA ARG A 216 14.56 0.96 13.71
C ARG A 216 15.15 -0.27 13.05
N GLY A 217 16.32 -0.11 12.43
CA GLY A 217 17.01 -1.20 11.76
C GLY A 217 16.47 -1.55 10.38
N LEU A 218 15.60 -0.73 9.77
CA LEU A 218 15.15 -0.91 8.39
C LEU A 218 16.29 -0.77 7.37
N GLY A 219 17.42 -0.24 7.78
CA GLY A 219 18.50 0.14 6.88
C GLY A 219 18.12 1.38 6.05
N ARG A 220 18.89 1.61 4.99
CA ARG A 220 18.61 2.72 4.08
C ARG A 220 17.33 2.49 3.32
N CYS A 221 16.40 3.41 3.49
CA CYS A 221 15.19 3.53 2.70
C CYS A 221 15.40 4.52 1.56
N LEU A 222 14.50 4.54 0.59
CA LEU A 222 14.61 5.37 -0.61
C LEU A 222 13.88 6.71 -0.44
N HIS A 223 12.64 6.66 0.03
CA HIS A 223 11.73 7.78 0.23
C HIS A 223 10.61 7.38 1.21
N VAL A 224 9.71 8.30 1.55
CA VAL A 224 8.61 8.04 2.51
C VAL A 224 7.73 6.86 2.10
N MET A 225 7.39 6.74 0.81
CA MET A 225 6.61 5.61 0.29
C MET A 225 7.32 4.26 0.53
N ASP A 226 8.65 4.18 0.38
CA ASP A 226 9.41 2.95 0.66
C ASP A 226 9.36 2.56 2.14
N VAL A 227 9.51 3.53 3.06
CA VAL A 227 9.35 3.29 4.51
C VAL A 227 7.94 2.79 4.82
N PHE A 228 6.93 3.45 4.26
CA PHE A 228 5.53 3.06 4.42
C PHE A 228 5.27 1.64 3.90
N ARG A 229 5.71 1.34 2.66
CA ARG A 229 5.60 0.00 2.07
C ARG A 229 6.25 -1.06 2.95
N ARG A 230 7.48 -0.83 3.41
CA ARG A 230 8.17 -1.75 4.33
C ARG A 230 7.37 -1.92 5.63
N GLY A 231 6.77 -0.85 6.14
CA GLY A 231 5.87 -0.90 7.29
C GLY A 231 4.65 -1.81 7.07
N LEU A 232 4.02 -1.78 5.88
CA LEU A 232 2.94 -2.70 5.53
C LEU A 232 3.37 -4.17 5.50
N LEU A 233 4.64 -4.42 5.21
CA LEU A 233 5.20 -5.77 5.03
C LEU A 233 5.95 -6.29 6.27
N MET A 234 6.07 -5.47 7.32
CA MET A 234 6.87 -5.80 8.50
C MET A 234 6.20 -6.88 9.33
N GLU A 235 6.97 -7.91 9.65
CA GLU A 235 6.56 -8.99 10.56
C GLU A 235 7.33 -8.85 11.90
N PRO A 236 6.70 -9.15 13.04
CA PRO A 236 7.42 -9.28 14.30
C PRO A 236 8.44 -10.43 14.24
N GLU A 237 9.59 -10.26 14.91
CA GLU A 237 10.70 -11.23 14.92
C GLU A 237 10.33 -12.66 15.35
N GLU A 238 9.17 -12.87 15.99
CA GLU A 238 8.77 -14.15 16.58
C GLU A 238 7.92 -15.06 15.68
N VAL A 239 7.61 -14.67 14.44
CA VAL A 239 6.73 -15.45 13.58
C VAL A 239 7.53 -16.29 12.60
N HIS A 240 8.03 -17.46 13.05
CA HIS A 240 8.53 -18.50 12.17
C HIS A 240 7.34 -19.28 11.58
N HIS A 241 7.07 -19.12 10.31
CA HIS A 241 6.18 -20.02 9.58
C HIS A 241 6.99 -21.25 9.14
N GLU A 242 6.65 -22.42 9.66
CA GLU A 242 7.13 -23.68 9.10
C GLU A 242 6.63 -23.79 7.65
N ARG A 243 7.55 -23.74 6.71
CA ARG A 243 7.28 -23.94 5.28
C ARG A 243 7.17 -25.44 5.03
N GLU A 244 5.97 -25.95 4.87
CA GLU A 244 5.77 -27.26 4.25
C GLU A 244 5.99 -27.12 2.73
N ASN A 245 7.03 -27.77 2.21
CA ASN A 245 7.26 -27.87 0.77
C ASN A 245 6.14 -28.68 0.13
N VAL A 246 5.16 -28.00 -0.45
CA VAL A 246 4.14 -28.64 -1.28
C VAL A 246 4.63 -28.61 -2.72
N GLY A 247 4.77 -29.77 -3.35
CA GLY A 247 5.19 -29.88 -4.75
C GLY A 247 4.27 -29.05 -5.68
N PHE A 248 4.88 -28.35 -6.60
CA PHE A 248 4.18 -27.51 -7.59
C PHE A 248 3.32 -28.39 -8.51
N GLU A 249 2.02 -28.18 -8.54
CA GLU A 249 1.15 -28.61 -9.65
C GLU A 249 1.09 -27.46 -10.67
N GLU A 250 1.34 -27.74 -11.94
CA GLU A 250 1.37 -26.77 -13.06
C GLU A 250 0.02 -26.11 -13.40
N THR A 251 -1.06 -26.43 -12.71
CA THR A 251 -2.38 -25.83 -12.96
C THR A 251 -2.58 -24.61 -12.09
N GLU A 252 -2.87 -23.48 -12.73
CA GLU A 252 -3.25 -22.25 -12.01
C GLU A 252 -4.38 -22.52 -11.01
N PRO A 253 -4.19 -22.15 -9.72
CA PRO A 253 -5.19 -22.37 -8.70
C PRO A 253 -6.37 -21.42 -8.92
N ILE A 254 -7.55 -21.98 -9.19
CA ILE A 254 -8.79 -21.19 -9.23
C ILE A 254 -9.19 -20.85 -7.81
N ILE A 255 -9.04 -19.60 -7.42
CA ILE A 255 -9.56 -19.06 -6.16
C ILE A 255 -10.98 -18.56 -6.43
N ARG A 256 -11.84 -18.76 -5.44
CA ARG A 256 -13.25 -18.37 -5.45
C ARG A 256 -13.45 -17.20 -4.49
N SER A 257 -14.61 -16.53 -4.59
CA SER A 257 -14.95 -15.44 -3.69
C SER A 257 -15.04 -15.87 -2.22
N ALA A 258 -14.99 -14.93 -1.30
CA ALA A 258 -15.03 -15.20 0.14
C ALA A 258 -16.30 -15.96 0.54
N THR A 259 -17.44 -15.62 -0.04
CA THR A 259 -18.71 -16.34 0.18
C THR A 259 -18.66 -17.77 -0.35
N GLU A 260 -18.14 -18.00 -1.54
CA GLU A 260 -17.98 -19.36 -2.10
C GLU A 260 -16.98 -20.20 -1.31
N LEU A 261 -15.89 -19.59 -0.80
CA LEU A 261 -14.93 -20.28 0.07
C LEU A 261 -15.57 -20.69 1.40
N THR A 262 -16.44 -19.87 1.97
CA THR A 262 -17.21 -20.18 3.18
C THR A 262 -18.19 -21.35 2.94
N GLU A 263 -18.88 -21.34 1.79
CA GLU A 263 -19.73 -22.47 1.37
C GLU A 263 -18.94 -23.77 1.27
N ALA A 264 -17.69 -23.71 0.78
CA ALA A 264 -16.79 -24.87 0.73
C ALA A 264 -16.24 -25.29 2.10
N GLY A 265 -16.57 -24.55 3.16
CA GLY A 265 -16.21 -24.87 4.55
C GLY A 265 -14.93 -24.24 5.04
N ILE A 266 -14.42 -23.24 4.34
CA ILE A 266 -13.31 -22.41 4.80
C ILE A 266 -13.85 -21.38 5.80
N LYS A 267 -13.16 -21.24 6.92
CA LYS A 267 -13.44 -20.22 7.93
C LYS A 267 -12.41 -19.11 7.82
N PHE A 268 -12.88 -17.89 7.77
CA PHE A 268 -12.05 -16.70 7.79
C PHE A 268 -11.67 -16.32 9.22
N GLY A 269 -10.54 -15.64 9.40
CA GLY A 269 -10.13 -15.12 10.69
C GLY A 269 -8.95 -14.17 10.57
N LYS A 270 -8.72 -13.41 11.65
CA LYS A 270 -7.64 -12.44 11.72
C LYS A 270 -6.28 -13.14 11.80
N SER A 271 -5.31 -12.60 11.09
CA SER A 271 -3.90 -12.95 11.24
C SER A 271 -3.37 -12.46 12.60
N LYS A 272 -2.23 -13.00 13.03
CA LYS A 272 -1.54 -12.56 14.26
C LYS A 272 -0.94 -11.16 14.13
N THR A 273 -0.66 -10.74 12.92
CA THR A 273 -0.04 -9.45 12.61
C THR A 273 -0.79 -8.77 11.46
N ASN A 274 -0.63 -7.44 11.34
CA ASN A 274 -1.20 -6.67 10.23
C ASN A 274 -0.25 -6.59 9.02
N SER A 275 0.80 -7.42 8.97
CA SER A 275 1.66 -7.52 7.79
C SER A 275 0.89 -8.11 6.62
N LEU A 276 0.95 -7.46 5.45
CA LEU A 276 0.32 -7.96 4.22
C LEU A 276 0.89 -9.31 3.75
N LYS A 277 2.09 -9.68 4.22
CA LYS A 277 2.70 -11.00 3.98
C LYS A 277 2.04 -12.11 4.80
N ASN A 278 1.33 -11.77 5.88
CA ASN A 278 0.82 -12.75 6.84
C ASN A 278 -0.55 -13.29 6.42
N ILE A 279 -0.60 -13.89 5.24
CA ILE A 279 -1.73 -14.68 4.75
C ILE A 279 -1.40 -16.15 4.96
N PHE A 280 -2.26 -16.86 5.70
CA PHE A 280 -2.00 -18.23 6.10
C PHE A 280 -3.25 -19.08 5.98
N PHE A 281 -3.11 -20.27 5.39
CA PHE A 281 -4.18 -21.26 5.28
C PHE A 281 -3.77 -22.61 5.87
N ALA A 282 -4.50 -23.09 6.88
CA ALA A 282 -4.33 -24.42 7.43
C ALA A 282 -5.65 -24.97 7.98
N LYS A 283 -5.85 -26.27 7.83
CA LYS A 283 -6.99 -27.03 8.41
C LYS A 283 -8.36 -26.39 8.13
N GLY A 284 -8.52 -25.75 6.96
CA GLY A 284 -9.78 -25.06 6.58
C GLY A 284 -9.97 -23.68 7.19
N HIS A 285 -8.93 -23.08 7.79
CA HIS A 285 -8.93 -21.72 8.28
C HIS A 285 -8.02 -20.86 7.42
N LEU A 286 -8.57 -19.80 6.84
CA LEU A 286 -7.84 -18.75 6.12
C LEU A 286 -7.71 -17.53 7.01
N LYS A 287 -6.49 -17.19 7.38
CA LYS A 287 -6.17 -16.01 8.20
C LYS A 287 -5.60 -14.92 7.34
N LEU A 288 -6.15 -13.71 7.49
CA LEU A 288 -5.80 -12.52 6.73
C LEU A 288 -5.40 -11.38 7.67
N PRO A 289 -4.49 -10.48 7.25
CA PRO A 289 -4.17 -9.28 7.99
C PRO A 289 -5.40 -8.37 8.09
N VAL A 290 -5.52 -7.66 9.21
CA VAL A 290 -6.58 -6.66 9.38
C VAL A 290 -6.19 -5.39 8.62
N PHE A 291 -7.10 -4.88 7.82
CA PHE A 291 -6.89 -3.69 7.02
C PHE A 291 -8.10 -2.74 7.09
N THR A 292 -7.82 -1.43 7.23
CA THR A 292 -8.85 -0.38 7.18
C THR A 292 -8.88 0.23 5.79
N VAL A 293 -10.04 0.27 5.17
CA VAL A 293 -10.28 0.88 3.85
C VAL A 293 -10.89 2.26 4.06
N ASP A 294 -10.22 3.28 3.55
CA ASP A 294 -10.63 4.68 3.59
C ASP A 294 -10.47 5.37 2.22
N ASP A 295 -10.76 6.68 2.15
CA ASP A 295 -10.68 7.48 0.92
C ASP A 295 -9.27 7.57 0.31
N THR A 296 -8.22 7.24 1.06
CA THR A 296 -6.83 7.28 0.58
C THR A 296 -6.34 5.94 0.08
N THR A 297 -7.05 4.87 0.38
CA THR A 297 -6.65 3.48 0.14
C THR A 297 -6.38 3.18 -1.34
N GLU A 298 -7.23 3.68 -2.24
CA GLU A 298 -7.05 3.48 -3.68
C GLU A 298 -5.73 4.09 -4.16
N SER A 299 -5.51 5.37 -3.85
CA SER A 299 -4.29 6.07 -4.24
C SER A 299 -3.03 5.43 -3.63
N MET A 300 -3.11 5.04 -2.37
CA MET A 300 -2.02 4.39 -1.65
C MET A 300 -1.61 3.06 -2.32
N PHE A 301 -2.55 2.17 -2.60
CA PHE A 301 -2.25 0.89 -3.24
C PHE A 301 -1.75 1.07 -4.67
N LEU A 302 -2.39 1.93 -5.48
CA LEU A 302 -1.97 2.18 -6.86
C LEU A 302 -0.54 2.71 -6.92
N ASN A 303 -0.16 3.64 -6.05
CA ASN A 303 1.22 4.17 -6.01
C ASN A 303 2.22 3.13 -5.49
N ALA A 304 1.87 2.34 -4.46
CA ALA A 304 2.74 1.28 -3.96
C ALA A 304 2.97 0.16 -5.00
N MET A 305 1.91 -0.24 -5.72
CA MET A 305 1.99 -1.23 -6.81
C MET A 305 2.79 -0.69 -8.00
N THR A 306 2.63 0.59 -8.33
CA THR A 306 3.42 1.25 -9.38
C THR A 306 4.90 1.32 -8.99
N PHE A 307 5.21 1.60 -7.72
CA PHE A 307 6.58 1.55 -7.23
C PHE A 307 7.18 0.15 -7.36
N GLU A 308 6.46 -0.91 -6.96
CA GLU A 308 6.90 -2.30 -7.15
C GLU A 308 7.12 -2.66 -8.61
N ARG A 309 6.32 -2.09 -9.53
CA ARG A 309 6.46 -2.32 -10.97
C ARG A 309 7.68 -1.62 -11.57
N LEU A 310 8.00 -0.41 -11.11
CA LEU A 310 9.06 0.41 -11.69
C LEU A 310 10.42 0.17 -11.03
N HIS A 311 10.45 -0.14 -9.72
CA HIS A 311 11.69 -0.35 -8.99
C HIS A 311 11.99 -1.84 -8.80
N ILE A 312 12.95 -2.35 -9.55
CA ILE A 312 13.28 -3.79 -9.64
C ILE A 312 13.55 -4.43 -8.26
N LYS A 313 14.12 -3.67 -7.32
CA LYS A 313 14.46 -4.16 -5.97
C LYS A 313 13.31 -4.08 -4.96
N ALA A 314 12.17 -3.52 -5.34
CA ALA A 314 11.04 -3.35 -4.43
C ALA A 314 10.32 -4.67 -4.11
N GLY A 315 10.40 -5.68 -4.98
CA GLY A 315 9.60 -6.90 -4.87
C GLY A 315 8.19 -6.69 -5.41
N ASN A 316 7.24 -7.55 -5.04
CA ASN A 316 5.86 -7.51 -5.54
C ASN A 316 4.82 -7.89 -4.46
N GLU A 317 5.15 -7.72 -3.19
CA GLU A 317 4.36 -8.24 -2.09
C GLU A 317 3.03 -7.49 -1.91
N VAL A 318 3.03 -6.15 -2.07
CA VAL A 318 1.79 -5.34 -1.99
C VAL A 318 0.89 -5.69 -3.16
N THR A 319 1.44 -5.78 -4.37
CA THR A 319 0.70 -6.18 -5.58
C THR A 319 0.09 -7.56 -5.43
N SER A 320 0.85 -8.51 -4.90
CA SER A 320 0.37 -9.87 -4.65
C SER A 320 -0.77 -9.91 -3.64
N TYR A 321 -0.67 -9.12 -2.56
CA TYR A 321 -1.75 -8.98 -1.58
C TYR A 321 -3.02 -8.42 -2.23
N VAL A 322 -2.91 -7.33 -2.97
CA VAL A 322 -4.06 -6.69 -3.63
C VAL A 322 -4.71 -7.63 -4.64
N THR A 323 -3.90 -8.34 -5.45
CA THR A 323 -4.39 -9.34 -6.40
C THR A 323 -5.10 -10.52 -5.70
N PHE A 324 -4.60 -10.93 -4.52
CA PHE A 324 -5.27 -11.96 -3.74
C PHE A 324 -6.62 -11.46 -3.20
N MET A 325 -6.68 -10.23 -2.68
CA MET A 325 -7.91 -9.63 -2.18
C MET A 325 -8.94 -9.43 -3.30
N ASP A 326 -8.53 -9.01 -4.48
CA ASP A 326 -9.40 -8.92 -5.68
C ASP A 326 -10.04 -10.28 -6.02
N LYS A 327 -9.26 -11.37 -5.98
CA LYS A 327 -9.78 -12.72 -6.24
C LYS A 327 -10.85 -13.17 -5.23
N ILE A 328 -10.78 -12.72 -3.97
CA ILE A 328 -11.74 -13.12 -2.93
C ILE A 328 -12.87 -12.11 -2.71
N ILE A 329 -12.75 -10.89 -3.22
CA ILE A 329 -13.76 -9.83 -3.11
C ILE A 329 -14.37 -9.56 -4.50
N ASN A 330 -15.47 -10.22 -4.82
CA ASN A 330 -16.16 -10.00 -6.08
C ASN A 330 -17.33 -9.01 -5.95
N ASN A 331 -17.97 -8.99 -4.78
CA ASN A 331 -19.18 -8.22 -4.53
C ASN A 331 -19.31 -7.76 -3.07
N GLU A 332 -20.37 -7.02 -2.76
CA GLU A 332 -20.63 -6.48 -1.43
C GLU A 332 -20.83 -7.54 -0.34
N GLN A 333 -21.30 -8.75 -0.69
CA GLN A 333 -21.51 -9.84 0.28
C GLN A 333 -20.16 -10.41 0.77
N ASP A 334 -19.17 -10.46 -0.11
CA ASP A 334 -17.81 -10.86 0.25
C ASP A 334 -17.19 -9.85 1.23
N VAL A 335 -17.37 -8.55 0.98
CA VAL A 335 -16.92 -7.49 1.90
C VAL A 335 -17.64 -7.57 3.23
N ALA A 336 -18.97 -7.72 3.25
CA ALA A 336 -19.77 -7.84 4.47
C ALA A 336 -19.33 -9.03 5.34
N LEU A 337 -18.99 -10.16 4.69
CA LEU A 337 -18.43 -11.33 5.37
C LEU A 337 -17.07 -11.00 6.02
N LEU A 338 -16.14 -10.42 5.26
CA LEU A 338 -14.81 -10.06 5.76
C LEU A 338 -14.88 -8.97 6.84
N HIS A 339 -15.85 -8.06 6.76
CA HIS A 339 -16.14 -7.06 7.78
C HIS A 339 -16.68 -7.72 9.06
N THR A 340 -17.62 -8.66 8.94
CA THR A 340 -18.18 -9.42 10.08
C THR A 340 -17.10 -10.20 10.81
N GLU A 341 -16.15 -10.80 10.08
CA GLU A 341 -14.98 -11.48 10.65
C GLU A 341 -13.90 -10.49 11.16
N GLY A 342 -14.11 -9.18 10.97
CA GLY A 342 -13.27 -8.08 11.43
C GLY A 342 -11.92 -8.02 10.70
N ILE A 343 -11.84 -8.56 9.50
CA ILE A 343 -10.65 -8.52 8.64
C ILE A 343 -10.58 -7.18 7.90
N ILE A 344 -11.72 -6.70 7.39
CA ILE A 344 -11.84 -5.37 6.78
C ILE A 344 -12.58 -4.44 7.74
N HIS A 345 -12.01 -3.27 8.00
CA HIS A 345 -12.70 -2.14 8.62
C HIS A 345 -13.05 -1.15 7.53
N ASN A 346 -14.35 -0.87 7.36
CA ASN A 346 -14.84 -0.04 6.29
C ASN A 346 -15.10 1.40 6.78
N ASP A 347 -14.14 2.28 6.55
CA ASP A 347 -14.24 3.73 6.76
C ASP A 347 -14.49 4.49 5.44
N PHE A 348 -14.69 3.75 4.32
CA PHE A 348 -14.87 4.29 2.96
C PHE A 348 -16.35 4.53 2.60
N GLY A 349 -17.30 3.94 3.35
CA GLY A 349 -18.73 4.12 3.13
C GLY A 349 -19.49 2.81 2.97
N SER A 350 -19.85 2.38 1.76
CA SER A 350 -20.60 1.14 1.54
C SER A 350 -19.71 -0.05 1.19
N ASP A 351 -20.11 -1.27 1.58
CA ASP A 351 -19.43 -2.50 1.20
C ASP A 351 -19.34 -2.68 -0.31
N LYS A 352 -20.34 -2.17 -1.05
CA LYS A 352 -20.32 -2.12 -2.51
C LYS A 352 -19.20 -1.23 -3.05
N ALA A 353 -18.93 -0.09 -2.41
CA ALA A 353 -17.85 0.81 -2.81
C ALA A 353 -16.48 0.15 -2.55
N VAL A 354 -16.32 -0.54 -1.42
CA VAL A 354 -15.10 -1.31 -1.10
C VAL A 354 -14.87 -2.44 -2.11
N ALA A 355 -15.91 -3.20 -2.47
CA ALA A 355 -15.79 -4.23 -3.50
C ALA A 355 -15.37 -3.65 -4.84
N LYS A 356 -15.99 -2.53 -5.25
CA LYS A 356 -15.61 -1.84 -6.48
C LYS A 356 -14.15 -1.36 -6.46
N LEU A 357 -13.68 -0.85 -5.32
CA LEU A 357 -12.31 -0.41 -5.14
C LEU A 357 -11.34 -1.56 -5.41
N PHE A 358 -11.46 -2.69 -4.72
CA PHE A 358 -10.55 -3.82 -4.91
C PHE A 358 -10.56 -4.33 -6.36
N ASN A 359 -11.75 -4.47 -6.98
CA ASN A 359 -11.88 -4.92 -8.37
C ASN A 359 -11.29 -3.91 -9.39
N SER A 360 -11.20 -2.61 -9.04
CA SER A 360 -10.57 -1.61 -9.91
C SER A 360 -9.05 -1.58 -9.79
N LEU A 361 -8.48 -1.95 -8.64
CA LEU A 361 -7.03 -1.91 -8.39
C LEU A 361 -6.24 -2.89 -9.28
N CYS A 362 -6.83 -4.01 -9.66
CA CYS A 362 -6.17 -5.06 -10.45
C CYS A 362 -6.37 -4.94 -11.96
N THR A 363 -7.00 -3.87 -12.44
CA THR A 363 -7.15 -3.64 -13.87
C THR A 363 -5.76 -3.45 -14.50
N GLU A 364 -5.39 -4.36 -15.43
CA GLU A 364 -4.09 -4.37 -16.15
C GLU A 364 -2.83 -4.66 -15.32
N VAL A 365 -2.96 -5.30 -14.15
CA VAL A 365 -1.80 -5.74 -13.37
C VAL A 365 -1.25 -7.04 -13.94
N THR A 366 -0.07 -6.97 -14.56
CA THR A 366 0.69 -8.11 -15.08
C THR A 366 2.03 -8.24 -14.37
N LEU A 367 2.03 -8.50 -13.07
CA LEU A 367 3.26 -8.86 -12.36
C LEU A 367 3.31 -10.36 -12.09
N PRO A 368 4.51 -10.96 -12.07
CA PRO A 368 4.66 -12.34 -11.67
C PRO A 368 4.13 -12.54 -10.24
N SER A 369 3.47 -13.67 -10.02
CA SER A 369 2.96 -14.06 -8.71
C SER A 369 4.08 -14.20 -7.67
N ASN A 370 3.73 -14.07 -6.40
CA ASN A 370 4.65 -14.28 -5.29
C ASN A 370 4.55 -15.75 -4.84
N GLU A 371 5.67 -16.48 -4.82
CA GLU A 371 5.74 -17.92 -4.48
C GLU A 371 5.02 -18.26 -3.16
N ASN A 372 5.12 -17.40 -2.14
CA ASN A 372 4.47 -17.63 -0.85
C ASN A 372 2.93 -17.62 -0.96
N LEU A 373 2.39 -16.73 -1.77
CA LEU A 373 0.96 -16.59 -1.96
C LEU A 373 0.41 -17.70 -2.85
N ASP A 374 1.21 -18.18 -3.80
CA ASP A 374 0.87 -19.31 -4.66
C ASP A 374 0.70 -20.60 -3.86
N ASP A 375 1.54 -20.85 -2.87
CA ASP A 375 1.40 -22.00 -1.95
C ASP A 375 0.06 -21.93 -1.18
N VAL A 376 -0.29 -20.76 -0.65
CA VAL A 376 -1.59 -20.55 0.02
C VAL A 376 -2.76 -20.79 -0.94
N GLN A 377 -2.68 -20.25 -2.16
CA GLN A 377 -3.71 -20.42 -3.19
C GLN A 377 -3.88 -21.91 -3.57
N GLN A 378 -2.78 -22.64 -3.73
CA GLN A 378 -2.82 -24.08 -4.01
C GLN A 378 -3.46 -24.88 -2.87
N LYS A 379 -3.11 -24.59 -1.61
CA LYS A 379 -3.70 -25.22 -0.43
C LYS A 379 -5.21 -24.99 -0.36
N ILE A 380 -5.67 -23.75 -0.63
CA ILE A 380 -7.09 -23.40 -0.72
C ILE A 380 -7.76 -24.20 -1.84
N SER A 381 -7.19 -24.22 -3.04
CA SER A 381 -7.71 -24.95 -4.20
C SER A 381 -7.84 -26.45 -3.91
N LYS A 382 -6.79 -27.07 -3.34
CA LYS A 382 -6.80 -28.47 -2.92
C LYS A 382 -7.89 -28.75 -1.87
N HIS A 383 -8.11 -27.83 -0.93
CA HIS A 383 -9.18 -27.96 0.06
C HIS A 383 -10.57 -27.93 -0.59
N CYS A 384 -10.82 -26.99 -1.50
CA CYS A 384 -12.10 -26.86 -2.21
C CYS A 384 -12.37 -28.04 -3.15
N LYS A 385 -11.33 -28.65 -3.77
CA LYS A 385 -11.44 -29.82 -4.67
C LYS A 385 -11.82 -31.10 -3.92
N LYS A 386 -11.69 -31.21 -2.60
CA LYS A 386 -12.08 -32.39 -1.83
C LYS A 386 -13.57 -32.70 -2.01
N ARG A 387 -13.92 -33.95 -2.33
CA ARG A 387 -15.29 -34.41 -2.66
C ARG A 387 -16.34 -33.95 -1.60
N ARG A 388 -16.01 -34.05 -0.31
CA ARG A 388 -16.87 -33.64 0.81
C ARG A 388 -17.15 -32.12 0.79
N ASN A 389 -16.14 -31.32 0.54
CA ASN A 389 -16.26 -29.86 0.52
C ASN A 389 -17.01 -29.37 -0.72
N LYS A 390 -16.76 -30.03 -1.86
CA LYS A 390 -17.50 -29.80 -3.11
C LYS A 390 -18.98 -30.10 -2.96
N TRP A 391 -19.30 -31.23 -2.28
CA TRP A 391 -20.69 -31.60 -2.01
C TRP A 391 -21.35 -30.63 -1.02
N ARG A 392 -20.66 -30.21 0.03
CA ARG A 392 -21.13 -29.20 0.99
C ARG A 392 -21.42 -27.86 0.33
N ALA A 393 -20.52 -27.36 -0.51
CA ALA A 393 -20.73 -26.12 -1.28
C ALA A 393 -21.97 -26.22 -2.17
N ASN A 394 -22.13 -27.34 -2.86
CA ASN A 394 -23.29 -27.60 -3.71
C ASN A 394 -24.60 -27.67 -2.91
N LEU A 395 -24.57 -28.32 -1.76
CA LEU A 395 -25.72 -28.43 -0.85
C LEU A 395 -26.14 -27.04 -0.33
N ASN A 396 -25.19 -26.25 0.16
CA ASN A 396 -25.45 -24.90 0.65
C ASN A 396 -26.03 -24.00 -0.45
N ARG A 397 -25.41 -24.02 -1.63
CA ARG A 397 -25.83 -23.20 -2.75
C ARG A 397 -27.23 -23.56 -3.28
N THR A 398 -27.57 -24.84 -3.29
CA THR A 398 -28.83 -25.32 -3.90
C THR A 398 -29.99 -25.37 -2.90
N TYR A 399 -29.72 -25.78 -1.65
CA TYR A 399 -30.79 -26.09 -0.68
C TYR A 399 -30.85 -25.16 0.53
N PHE A 400 -29.75 -24.49 0.92
CA PHE A 400 -29.71 -23.67 2.15
C PHE A 400 -29.60 -22.17 1.90
N ARG A 401 -29.74 -21.72 0.65
CA ARG A 401 -29.65 -20.30 0.30
C ARG A 401 -30.86 -19.46 0.78
N SER A 402 -32.01 -20.12 1.00
CA SER A 402 -33.23 -19.45 1.46
C SER A 402 -33.72 -20.03 2.78
N PRO A 403 -34.14 -19.22 3.78
CA PRO A 403 -34.79 -19.69 4.99
C PRO A 403 -36.02 -20.59 4.71
N TRP A 404 -36.73 -20.30 3.63
CA TRP A 404 -37.91 -21.05 3.21
C TRP A 404 -37.59 -22.48 2.76
N THR A 405 -36.44 -22.67 2.10
CA THR A 405 -36.01 -24.02 1.68
C THR A 405 -35.57 -24.86 2.89
N ILE A 406 -34.95 -24.24 3.90
CA ILE A 406 -34.63 -24.90 5.17
C ILE A 406 -35.92 -25.33 5.89
N LEU A 407 -36.90 -24.43 5.98
CA LEU A 407 -38.20 -24.71 6.59
C LEU A 407 -38.94 -25.83 5.86
N SER A 408 -38.95 -25.80 4.53
CA SER A 408 -39.59 -26.84 3.71
C SER A 408 -38.93 -28.21 3.88
N PHE A 409 -37.58 -28.22 3.95
CA PHE A 409 -36.82 -29.48 4.18
C PHE A 409 -37.09 -30.06 5.56
N THR A 410 -37.10 -29.21 6.62
CA THR A 410 -37.43 -29.63 7.96
C THR A 410 -38.86 -30.14 8.07
N ALA A 411 -39.83 -29.45 7.45
CA ALA A 411 -41.23 -29.90 7.40
C ALA A 411 -41.38 -31.25 6.68
N ALA A 412 -40.71 -31.44 5.53
CA ALA A 412 -40.70 -32.70 4.81
C ALA A 412 -40.10 -33.86 5.64
N PHE A 413 -39.00 -33.58 6.38
CA PHE A 413 -38.39 -34.55 7.26
C PHE A 413 -39.33 -35.00 8.39
N PHE A 414 -40.02 -34.04 9.05
CA PHE A 414 -41.02 -34.33 10.07
C PHE A 414 -42.19 -35.14 9.49
N LEU A 415 -42.72 -34.77 8.34
CA LEU A 415 -43.80 -35.51 7.68
C LEU A 415 -43.36 -36.94 7.34
N PHE A 416 -42.14 -37.15 6.84
CA PHE A 416 -41.61 -38.44 6.56
C PHE A 416 -41.45 -39.33 7.82
N ALA A 417 -40.94 -38.73 8.91
CA ALA A 417 -40.82 -39.43 10.20
C ALA A 417 -42.19 -39.82 10.75
N LEU A 418 -43.20 -38.93 10.68
CA LEU A 418 -44.59 -39.24 11.09
C LEU A 418 -45.19 -40.34 10.23
N THR A 419 -44.95 -40.35 8.92
CA THR A 419 -45.44 -41.38 8.01
C THR A 419 -44.86 -42.75 8.34
N ILE A 420 -43.54 -42.82 8.66
CA ILE A 420 -42.90 -44.06 9.11
C ILE A 420 -43.52 -44.54 10.43
N MET A 421 -43.72 -43.63 11.40
CA MET A 421 -44.30 -43.93 12.68
C MET A 421 -45.75 -44.45 12.55
N GLN A 422 -46.53 -43.83 11.66
CA GLN A 422 -47.89 -44.27 11.34
C GLN A 422 -47.91 -45.64 10.67
N ALA A 423 -46.99 -45.90 9.74
CA ALA A 423 -46.86 -47.21 9.08
C ALA A 423 -46.49 -48.31 10.07
N VAL A 424 -45.53 -48.07 10.97
CA VAL A 424 -45.12 -49.01 12.02
C VAL A 424 -46.29 -49.29 12.96
N TYR A 425 -47.02 -48.24 13.42
CA TYR A 425 -48.17 -48.36 14.29
C TYR A 425 -49.31 -49.17 13.65
N THR A 426 -49.55 -48.98 12.34
CA THR A 426 -50.56 -49.69 11.57
C THR A 426 -50.21 -51.18 11.46
N VAL A 427 -48.94 -51.53 11.18
CA VAL A 427 -48.46 -52.92 11.12
C VAL A 427 -48.54 -53.59 12.49
N LEU A 428 -48.12 -52.93 13.56
CA LEU A 428 -48.22 -53.48 14.91
C LEU A 428 -49.68 -53.74 15.33
N ARG A 429 -50.59 -52.83 14.96
CA ARG A 429 -52.04 -53.01 15.22
C ARG A 429 -52.67 -54.11 14.39
N TYR A 430 -52.14 -54.45 13.23
CA TYR A 430 -52.64 -55.54 12.39
C TYR A 430 -52.16 -56.90 12.89
N HIS A 431 -51.06 -56.97 13.61
CA HIS A 431 -50.48 -58.20 14.17
C HIS A 431 -50.81 -58.41 15.66
N ALA A 432 -51.45 -57.45 16.33
CA ALA A 432 -52.02 -57.59 17.65
C ALA A 432 -53.53 -57.93 17.59
#